data_b9dfd66d981087777686d01739e4963d
#
_entry.id   b9dfd66d981087777686d01739e4963d
#
_cell.length_a   1.000
_cell.length_b   1.000
_cell.length_c   1.000
_cell.angle_alpha   90.00
_cell.angle_beta   90.00
_cell.angle_gamma   90.00
#
_symmetry.space_group_name_H-M   'P 1'
#
loop_
_entity.id
_entity.type
_entity.pdbx_description
1 polymer ?
#
loop_
_entity_poly.entity_id
_entity_poly.type
_entity_poly.pdbx_seq_one_letter_code
_entity_poly.pdbx_strand_id
1 'polypeptide(L)'
;AKVLLFAVPSASTKERTQILKKLSKYPIEVKVLPSMDNIVNGVVSIDNIKHVEVGDILGRTVVSPKKDLLKRNISGKNILITGAGGSIGSELSRQSMKLSPNKVVLLDNSEFNLYNIHLELVSKGFSIDLIPSLCTVTNYHQLKKIVEINKIDTIYHAAAYKHVPMVEMNVVSGAYNNVVGTFNVAKVADVLNVENLVLVSTDKAVRPTNVMGASKRMSELVLQAFSEKSNTCFSMVRFGNVLDSAGSV
;
A
#
# COMPACT_ATOMS: atom_id res chain seq x y z
N ALA A 1 -19.89 12.35 29.23
CA ALA A 1 -18.90 11.27 29.30
C ALA A 1 -17.82 11.53 28.24
N LYS A 2 -16.54 11.31 28.57
CA LYS A 2 -15.44 11.46 27.62
C LYS A 2 -15.18 10.16 26.84
N VAL A 3 -15.55 9.02 27.42
CA VAL A 3 -15.36 7.68 26.85
C VAL A 3 -16.66 6.90 26.97
N LEU A 4 -17.06 6.21 25.90
CA LEU A 4 -18.19 5.29 25.85
C LEU A 4 -17.66 3.87 25.59
N LEU A 5 -18.05 2.91 26.46
CA LEU A 5 -17.72 1.52 26.28
C LEU A 5 -18.87 0.81 25.55
N PHE A 6 -18.59 0.34 24.33
CA PHE A 6 -19.56 -0.39 23.51
C PHE A 6 -19.51 -1.89 23.87
N ALA A 7 -20.44 -2.33 24.70
CA ALA A 7 -20.49 -3.67 25.27
C ALA A 7 -21.72 -4.47 24.78
N VAL A 8 -21.88 -4.61 23.46
CA VAL A 8 -22.97 -5.38 22.84
C VAL A 8 -22.39 -6.51 21.97
N PRO A 9 -21.83 -7.56 22.59
CA PRO A 9 -21.18 -8.64 21.85
C PRO A 9 -22.14 -9.44 20.96
N SER A 10 -23.43 -9.52 21.32
CA SER A 10 -24.48 -10.23 20.58
C SER A 10 -25.02 -9.47 19.37
N ALA A 11 -24.70 -8.18 19.20
CA ALA A 11 -25.18 -7.42 18.06
C ALA A 11 -24.55 -7.89 16.76
N SER A 12 -25.35 -8.07 15.73
CA SER A 12 -24.88 -8.33 14.37
C SER A 12 -24.00 -7.19 13.86
N THR A 13 -23.15 -7.46 12.88
CA THR A 13 -22.28 -6.45 12.25
C THR A 13 -23.08 -5.23 11.74
N LYS A 14 -24.29 -5.47 11.21
CA LYS A 14 -25.17 -4.41 10.70
C LYS A 14 -25.69 -3.52 11.81
N GLU A 15 -26.10 -4.09 12.92
CA GLU A 15 -26.56 -3.34 14.11
C GLU A 15 -25.43 -2.55 14.76
N ARG A 16 -24.23 -3.16 14.90
CA ARG A 16 -23.03 -2.47 15.39
C ARG A 16 -22.71 -1.26 14.54
N THR A 17 -22.69 -1.41 13.20
CA THR A 17 -22.44 -0.30 12.25
C THR A 17 -23.48 0.81 12.42
N GLN A 18 -24.76 0.48 12.59
CA GLN A 18 -25.80 1.50 12.78
C GLN A 18 -25.63 2.26 14.08
N ILE A 19 -25.29 1.56 15.17
CA ILE A 19 -25.08 2.20 16.48
C ILE A 19 -23.83 3.10 16.44
N LEU A 20 -22.71 2.61 15.91
CA LEU A 20 -21.47 3.39 15.79
C LEU A 20 -21.67 4.63 14.91
N LYS A 21 -22.45 4.52 13.83
CA LYS A 21 -22.82 5.65 12.98
C LYS A 21 -23.69 6.70 13.69
N LYS A 22 -24.52 6.29 14.66
CA LYS A 22 -25.25 7.24 15.51
C LYS A 22 -24.33 7.92 16.52
N LEU A 23 -23.34 7.18 17.06
CA LEU A 23 -22.39 7.69 18.04
C LEU A 23 -21.34 8.62 17.44
N SER A 24 -20.98 8.46 16.15
CA SER A 24 -20.02 9.34 15.47
C SER A 24 -20.43 10.81 15.38
N LYS A 25 -21.69 11.13 15.65
CA LYS A 25 -22.19 12.51 15.73
C LYS A 25 -21.79 13.23 17.03
N TYR A 26 -21.25 12.52 18.00
CA TYR A 26 -20.89 13.07 19.30
C TYR A 26 -19.36 13.04 19.47
N PRO A 27 -18.76 14.07 20.08
CA PRO A 27 -17.31 14.12 20.34
C PRO A 27 -16.95 13.26 21.56
N ILE A 28 -17.14 11.94 21.44
CA ILE A 28 -16.87 10.95 22.48
C ILE A 28 -15.95 9.87 21.92
N GLU A 29 -15.01 9.43 22.73
CA GLU A 29 -14.17 8.28 22.42
C GLU A 29 -14.99 7.00 22.61
N VAL A 30 -15.10 6.15 21.58
CA VAL A 30 -15.82 4.88 21.67
C VAL A 30 -14.81 3.73 21.72
N LYS A 31 -14.90 2.90 22.77
CA LYS A 31 -14.11 1.67 22.94
C LYS A 31 -15.01 0.45 22.83
N VAL A 32 -14.56 -0.57 22.13
CA VAL A 32 -15.33 -1.83 21.96
C VAL A 32 -14.78 -2.91 22.87
N LEU A 33 -15.67 -3.60 23.59
CA LEU A 33 -15.36 -4.81 24.35
C LEU A 33 -15.27 -6.01 23.39
N PRO A 34 -14.19 -6.82 23.50
CA PRO A 34 -14.11 -8.09 22.79
C PRO A 34 -15.26 -9.02 23.17
N SER A 35 -15.64 -9.96 22.30
CA SER A 35 -16.62 -10.97 22.63
C SER A 35 -16.08 -11.89 23.75
N MET A 36 -16.96 -12.39 24.63
CA MET A 36 -16.58 -13.30 25.73
C MET A 36 -15.86 -14.54 25.19
N ASP A 37 -16.25 -15.05 24.03
CA ASP A 37 -15.59 -16.20 23.38
C ASP A 37 -14.11 -15.95 23.08
N ASN A 38 -13.76 -14.74 22.66
CA ASN A 38 -12.38 -14.35 22.38
C ASN A 38 -11.55 -14.17 23.67
N ILE A 39 -12.19 -13.77 24.75
CA ILE A 39 -11.56 -13.65 26.09
C ILE A 39 -11.33 -15.04 26.70
N VAL A 40 -12.32 -15.90 26.65
CA VAL A 40 -12.27 -17.27 27.22
C VAL A 40 -11.25 -18.14 26.48
N ASN A 41 -11.14 -17.99 25.16
CA ASN A 41 -10.16 -18.70 24.33
C ASN A 41 -8.74 -18.13 24.40
N GLY A 42 -8.47 -17.13 25.24
CA GLY A 42 -7.14 -16.51 25.40
C GLY A 42 -6.64 -15.73 24.17
N VAL A 43 -7.52 -15.46 23.21
CA VAL A 43 -7.18 -14.74 21.98
C VAL A 43 -7.00 -13.24 22.24
N VAL A 44 -7.69 -12.70 23.27
CA VAL A 44 -7.65 -11.29 23.65
C VAL A 44 -7.73 -11.16 25.17
N SER A 45 -6.85 -10.36 25.79
CA SER A 45 -6.96 -10.01 27.22
C SER A 45 -7.86 -8.79 27.42
N ILE A 46 -8.38 -8.61 28.65
CA ILE A 46 -9.22 -7.46 29.04
C ILE A 46 -8.45 -6.13 28.87
N ASP A 47 -7.13 -6.15 28.94
CA ASP A 47 -6.28 -4.98 28.72
C ASP A 47 -6.26 -4.48 27.26
N ASN A 48 -6.74 -5.31 26.33
CA ASN A 48 -6.89 -4.98 24.91
C ASN A 48 -8.26 -4.37 24.56
N ILE A 49 -8.77 -3.45 25.38
CA ILE A 49 -9.94 -2.65 25.01
C ILE A 49 -9.55 -1.78 23.81
N LYS A 50 -9.94 -2.21 22.62
CA LYS A 50 -9.57 -1.55 21.36
C LYS A 50 -10.41 -0.32 21.11
N HIS A 51 -9.79 0.71 20.56
CA HIS A 51 -10.54 1.77 19.86
C HIS A 51 -11.35 1.15 18.73
N VAL A 52 -12.49 1.76 18.38
CA VAL A 52 -13.30 1.35 17.24
C VAL A 52 -12.41 1.42 15.98
N GLU A 53 -12.10 0.28 15.42
CA GLU A 53 -11.37 0.23 14.14
C GLU A 53 -12.34 0.50 13.00
N VAL A 54 -11.84 1.09 11.93
CA VAL A 54 -12.65 1.40 10.74
C VAL A 54 -13.29 0.14 10.15
N GLY A 55 -12.68 -1.03 10.32
CA GLY A 55 -13.25 -2.33 9.98
C GLY A 55 -14.55 -2.64 10.69
N ASP A 56 -14.70 -2.22 11.95
CA ASP A 56 -15.92 -2.41 12.76
C ASP A 56 -17.09 -1.57 12.21
N ILE A 57 -16.78 -0.39 11.65
CA ILE A 57 -17.77 0.51 11.06
C ILE A 57 -18.25 0.00 9.70
N LEU A 58 -17.37 -0.63 8.92
CA LEU A 58 -17.67 -1.08 7.56
C LEU A 58 -18.27 -2.47 7.47
N GLY A 59 -18.28 -3.23 8.56
CA GLY A 59 -18.78 -4.59 8.57
C GLY A 59 -18.00 -5.56 7.67
N ARG A 60 -16.73 -5.26 7.38
CA ARG A 60 -15.87 -6.15 6.59
C ARG A 60 -15.12 -7.09 7.50
N THR A 61 -15.21 -8.39 7.22
CA THR A 61 -14.39 -9.38 7.92
C THR A 61 -12.94 -9.23 7.48
N VAL A 62 -12.06 -9.01 8.46
CA VAL A 62 -10.62 -8.97 8.20
C VAL A 62 -10.14 -10.36 7.83
N VAL A 63 -9.54 -10.50 6.64
CA VAL A 63 -8.92 -11.77 6.21
C VAL A 63 -7.48 -11.81 6.71
N SER A 64 -7.17 -12.81 7.53
CA SER A 64 -5.79 -13.00 8.01
C SER A 64 -4.85 -13.32 6.85
N PRO A 65 -3.72 -12.60 6.71
CA PRO A 65 -2.79 -12.84 5.63
C PRO A 65 -2.07 -14.20 5.81
N LYS A 66 -1.85 -14.90 4.70
CA LYS A 66 -1.05 -16.14 4.68
C LYS A 66 0.44 -15.77 4.77
N LYS A 67 1.05 -15.95 5.93
CA LYS A 67 2.43 -15.53 6.24
C LYS A 67 3.46 -16.09 5.25
N ASP A 68 3.30 -17.34 4.81
CA ASP A 68 4.24 -17.98 3.87
C ASP A 68 4.23 -17.32 2.49
N LEU A 69 3.05 -16.90 2.01
CA LEU A 69 2.94 -16.17 0.75
C LEU A 69 3.55 -14.77 0.84
N LEU A 70 3.38 -14.09 1.99
CA LEU A 70 3.98 -12.76 2.19
C LEU A 70 5.51 -12.84 2.21
N LYS A 71 6.08 -13.88 2.82
CA LYS A 71 7.53 -14.07 2.92
C LYS A 71 8.19 -14.39 1.58
N ARG A 72 7.49 -15.09 0.69
CA ARG A 72 8.04 -15.68 -0.53
C ARG A 72 8.86 -14.69 -1.39
N ASN A 73 8.37 -13.48 -1.56
CA ASN A 73 8.98 -12.46 -2.42
C ASN A 73 9.66 -11.32 -1.63
N ILE A 74 9.82 -11.48 -0.30
CA ILE A 74 10.38 -10.43 0.56
C ILE A 74 11.53 -10.96 1.41
N SER A 75 11.34 -12.13 2.07
CA SER A 75 12.32 -12.65 3.02
C SER A 75 13.65 -12.96 2.32
N GLY A 76 14.76 -12.38 2.81
CA GLY A 76 16.08 -12.54 2.21
C GLY A 76 16.26 -11.90 0.84
N LYS A 77 15.35 -11.04 0.37
CA LYS A 77 15.36 -10.35 -0.93
C LYS A 77 15.70 -8.87 -0.80
N ASN A 78 16.21 -8.31 -1.89
CA ASN A 78 16.40 -6.87 -2.05
C ASN A 78 15.14 -6.27 -2.68
N ILE A 79 14.49 -5.38 -1.97
CA ILE A 79 13.16 -4.86 -2.32
C ILE A 79 13.26 -3.40 -2.75
N LEU A 80 12.62 -3.04 -3.85
CA LEU A 80 12.39 -1.64 -4.24
C LEU A 80 10.91 -1.30 -4.09
N ILE A 81 10.62 -0.21 -3.39
CA ILE A 81 9.27 0.33 -3.28
C ILE A 81 9.26 1.71 -3.91
N THR A 82 8.54 1.89 -5.01
CA THR A 82 8.37 3.21 -5.63
C THR A 82 7.13 3.90 -5.11
N GLY A 83 7.16 5.21 -4.95
CA GLY A 83 6.14 5.97 -4.25
C GLY A 83 6.12 5.63 -2.76
N ALA A 84 7.31 5.36 -2.19
CA ALA A 84 7.49 4.87 -0.83
C ALA A 84 6.96 5.81 0.25
N GLY A 85 6.93 7.10 0.00
CA GLY A 85 6.38 8.10 0.91
C GLY A 85 4.87 8.32 0.81
N GLY A 86 4.20 7.73 -0.19
CA GLY A 86 2.74 7.75 -0.32
C GLY A 86 2.05 6.81 0.68
N SER A 87 0.72 6.93 0.82
CA SER A 87 -0.06 6.11 1.79
C SER A 87 0.15 4.61 1.60
N ILE A 88 0.09 4.11 0.36
CA ILE A 88 0.28 2.68 0.07
C ILE A 88 1.75 2.29 0.15
N GLY A 89 2.65 3.09 -0.44
CA GLY A 89 4.08 2.79 -0.45
C GLY A 89 4.68 2.76 0.96
N SER A 90 4.27 3.67 1.84
CA SER A 90 4.73 3.69 3.24
C SER A 90 4.26 2.46 4.02
N GLU A 91 3.01 2.02 3.79
CA GLU A 91 2.53 0.81 4.45
C GLU A 91 3.19 -0.46 3.89
N LEU A 92 3.41 -0.55 2.57
CA LEU A 92 4.21 -1.61 1.98
C LEU A 92 5.63 -1.65 2.56
N SER A 93 6.24 -0.48 2.78
CA SER A 93 7.56 -0.38 3.42
C SER A 93 7.53 -0.92 4.85
N ARG A 94 6.57 -0.51 5.66
CA ARG A 94 6.39 -1.01 7.05
C ARG A 94 6.20 -2.52 7.10
N GLN A 95 5.38 -3.06 6.22
CA GLN A 95 5.10 -4.50 6.18
C GLN A 95 6.31 -5.28 5.66
N SER A 96 7.01 -4.78 4.65
CA SER A 96 8.22 -5.42 4.12
C SER A 96 9.31 -5.54 5.17
N MET A 97 9.56 -4.47 5.95
CA MET A 97 10.56 -4.49 7.03
C MET A 97 10.31 -5.59 8.09
N LYS A 98 9.05 -5.94 8.36
CA LYS A 98 8.68 -7.01 9.32
C LYS A 98 8.95 -8.42 8.79
N LEU A 99 9.22 -8.59 7.51
CA LEU A 99 9.39 -9.88 6.85
C LEU A 99 10.85 -10.24 6.56
N SER A 100 11.78 -9.56 7.19
CA SER A 100 13.23 -9.80 7.14
C SER A 100 13.78 -9.78 5.69
N PRO A 101 13.61 -8.71 4.92
CA PRO A 101 14.34 -8.54 3.67
C PRO A 101 15.83 -8.33 3.95
N ASN A 102 16.69 -8.55 2.95
CA ASN A 102 18.09 -8.16 3.06
C ASN A 102 18.26 -6.64 2.99
N LYS A 103 17.51 -6.01 2.06
CA LYS A 103 17.59 -4.58 1.77
C LYS A 103 16.23 -4.05 1.35
N VAL A 104 15.91 -2.82 1.75
CA VAL A 104 14.75 -2.08 1.26
C VAL A 104 15.19 -0.74 0.70
N VAL A 105 14.93 -0.52 -0.58
CA VAL A 105 15.14 0.76 -1.26
C VAL A 105 13.81 1.49 -1.31
N LEU A 106 13.76 2.66 -0.68
CA LEU A 106 12.60 3.56 -0.69
C LEU A 106 12.80 4.59 -1.79
N LEU A 107 12.00 4.54 -2.85
CA LEU A 107 12.08 5.50 -3.95
C LEU A 107 10.84 6.40 -3.97
N ASP A 108 11.05 7.70 -3.92
CA ASP A 108 10.01 8.71 -4.07
C ASP A 108 10.56 9.95 -4.77
N ASN A 109 9.69 10.72 -5.43
CA ASN A 109 10.04 12.00 -6.02
C ASN A 109 9.80 13.19 -5.08
N SER A 110 9.13 12.97 -3.96
CA SER A 110 8.93 13.95 -2.89
C SER A 110 9.97 13.75 -1.79
N GLU A 111 10.91 14.69 -1.66
CA GLU A 111 11.91 14.69 -0.59
C GLU A 111 11.24 14.59 0.79
N PHE A 112 10.24 15.42 1.04
CA PHE A 112 9.54 15.46 2.33
C PHE A 112 8.91 14.12 2.70
N ASN A 113 8.21 13.49 1.77
CA ASN A 113 7.55 12.20 2.02
C ASN A 113 8.58 11.08 2.21
N LEU A 114 9.66 11.09 1.40
CA LEU A 114 10.75 10.12 1.51
C LEU A 114 11.48 10.24 2.86
N TYR A 115 11.77 11.45 3.28
CA TYR A 115 12.40 11.74 4.56
C TYR A 115 11.57 11.23 5.74
N ASN A 116 10.28 11.51 5.75
CA ASN A 116 9.39 11.10 6.84
C ASN A 116 9.31 9.58 6.99
N ILE A 117 9.10 8.85 5.89
CA ILE A 117 9.03 7.38 5.98
C ILE A 117 10.38 6.78 6.34
N HIS A 118 11.48 7.34 5.84
CA HIS A 118 12.82 6.88 6.18
C HIS A 118 13.10 7.04 7.69
N LEU A 119 12.83 8.23 8.26
CA LEU A 119 12.98 8.47 9.70
C LEU A 119 12.12 7.53 10.55
N GLU A 120 10.85 7.35 10.15
CA GLU A 120 9.94 6.43 10.84
C GLU A 120 10.50 5.02 10.88
N LEU A 121 11.00 4.50 9.77
CA LEU A 121 11.51 3.13 9.71
C LEU A 121 12.84 2.97 10.45
N VAL A 122 13.73 3.95 10.39
CA VAL A 122 14.98 3.97 11.17
C VAL A 122 14.70 3.96 12.68
N SER A 123 13.71 4.74 13.13
CA SER A 123 13.36 4.82 14.57
C SER A 123 12.84 3.50 15.14
N LYS A 124 12.39 2.56 14.29
CA LYS A 124 11.91 1.22 14.71
C LYS A 124 13.05 0.23 14.96
N GLY A 125 14.30 0.58 14.68
CA GLY A 125 15.47 -0.21 15.03
C GLY A 125 15.64 -1.54 14.28
N PHE A 126 15.11 -1.65 13.06
CA PHE A 126 15.32 -2.84 12.23
C PHE A 126 16.79 -2.93 11.79
N SER A 127 17.41 -4.10 11.93
CA SER A 127 18.77 -4.39 11.41
C SER A 127 18.71 -4.78 9.92
N ILE A 128 18.18 -3.90 9.08
CA ILE A 128 17.99 -4.09 7.65
C ILE A 128 18.58 -2.90 6.93
N ASP A 129 19.27 -3.14 5.81
CA ASP A 129 19.83 -2.10 4.96
C ASP A 129 18.69 -1.29 4.30
N LEU A 130 18.48 -0.06 4.77
CA LEU A 130 17.39 0.83 4.35
C LEU A 130 17.96 2.01 3.57
N ILE A 131 17.67 2.08 2.27
CA ILE A 131 18.24 3.06 1.35
C ILE A 131 17.17 4.02 0.84
N PRO A 132 17.17 5.30 1.25
CA PRO A 132 16.33 6.32 0.63
C PRO A 132 16.91 6.74 -0.73
N SER A 133 16.09 6.77 -1.76
CA SER A 133 16.44 7.15 -3.12
C SER A 133 15.50 8.22 -3.66
N LEU A 134 15.96 9.46 -3.71
CA LEU A 134 15.20 10.57 -4.29
C LEU A 134 15.26 10.50 -5.80
N CYS A 135 14.20 9.99 -6.42
CA CYS A 135 14.13 9.77 -7.86
C CYS A 135 12.68 9.75 -8.34
N THR A 136 12.43 10.23 -9.56
CA THR A 136 11.16 10.02 -10.26
C THR A 136 11.22 8.77 -11.13
N VAL A 137 10.14 7.99 -11.16
CA VAL A 137 10.01 6.80 -12.05
C VAL A 137 10.04 7.16 -13.53
N THR A 138 9.87 8.42 -13.88
CA THR A 138 9.98 8.91 -15.26
C THR A 138 11.43 9.09 -15.71
N ASN A 139 12.40 9.06 -14.80
CA ASN A 139 13.83 9.08 -15.13
C ASN A 139 14.39 7.66 -15.27
N TYR A 140 14.32 7.12 -16.48
CA TYR A 140 14.77 5.76 -16.79
C TYR A 140 16.23 5.48 -16.36
N HIS A 141 17.15 6.39 -16.66
CA HIS A 141 18.58 6.15 -16.41
C HIS A 141 18.91 6.10 -14.92
N GLN A 142 18.34 7.01 -14.14
CA GLN A 142 18.54 7.01 -12.70
C GLN A 142 17.88 5.79 -12.05
N LEU A 143 16.65 5.46 -12.45
CA LEU A 143 15.93 4.28 -11.97
C LEU A 143 16.70 2.99 -12.28
N LYS A 144 17.19 2.83 -13.52
CA LYS A 144 18.01 1.67 -13.90
C LYS A 144 19.24 1.53 -13.02
N LYS A 145 19.97 2.61 -12.79
CA LYS A 145 21.17 2.62 -11.93
C LYS A 145 20.85 2.23 -10.48
N ILE A 146 19.72 2.71 -9.94
CA ILE A 146 19.27 2.35 -8.58
C ILE A 146 18.99 0.85 -8.49
N VAL A 147 18.25 0.28 -9.44
CA VAL A 147 17.91 -1.15 -9.46
C VAL A 147 19.16 -2.01 -9.60
N GLU A 148 20.07 -1.64 -10.49
CA GLU A 148 21.31 -2.36 -10.77
C GLU A 148 22.27 -2.39 -9.59
N ILE A 149 22.59 -1.23 -9.00
CA ILE A 149 23.52 -1.12 -7.85
C ILE A 149 22.99 -1.87 -6.64
N ASN A 150 21.68 -1.82 -6.41
CA ASN A 150 21.07 -2.44 -5.25
C ASN A 150 20.69 -3.90 -5.49
N LYS A 151 20.92 -4.45 -6.69
CA LYS A 151 20.61 -5.83 -7.06
C LYS A 151 19.19 -6.21 -6.66
N ILE A 152 18.20 -5.45 -7.12
CA ILE A 152 16.80 -5.59 -6.71
C ILE A 152 16.21 -6.89 -7.23
N ASP A 153 15.59 -7.67 -6.35
CA ASP A 153 14.90 -8.93 -6.66
C ASP A 153 13.39 -8.71 -6.85
N THR A 154 12.78 -7.80 -6.09
CA THR A 154 11.34 -7.54 -6.14
C THR A 154 11.05 -6.05 -6.15
N ILE A 155 10.16 -5.61 -7.05
CA ILE A 155 9.68 -4.24 -7.15
C ILE A 155 8.21 -4.17 -6.79
N TYR A 156 7.85 -3.33 -5.81
CA TYR A 156 6.49 -2.89 -5.53
C TYR A 156 6.31 -1.48 -6.11
N HIS A 157 5.56 -1.39 -7.20
CA HIS A 157 5.35 -0.13 -7.91
C HIS A 157 4.05 0.55 -7.46
N ALA A 158 4.17 1.47 -6.49
CA ALA A 158 3.06 2.25 -5.95
C ALA A 158 3.10 3.74 -6.35
N ALA A 159 4.14 4.19 -7.06
CA ALA A 159 4.24 5.56 -7.56
C ALA A 159 3.17 5.82 -8.63
N ALA A 160 2.25 6.74 -8.36
CA ALA A 160 1.24 7.19 -9.32
C ALA A 160 0.57 8.50 -8.85
N TYR A 161 0.09 9.30 -9.78
CA TYR A 161 -0.87 10.37 -9.48
C TYR A 161 -2.27 9.77 -9.45
N LYS A 162 -2.96 9.92 -8.30
CA LYS A 162 -4.23 9.20 -8.01
C LYS A 162 -5.45 10.10 -7.85
N HIS A 163 -5.26 11.40 -7.62
CA HIS A 163 -6.37 12.32 -7.39
C HIS A 163 -7.05 12.68 -8.71
N VAL A 164 -8.27 12.15 -8.92
CA VAL A 164 -9.01 12.30 -10.18
C VAL A 164 -9.11 13.76 -10.62
N PRO A 165 -9.57 14.72 -9.78
CA PRO A 165 -9.68 16.11 -10.23
C PRO A 165 -8.35 16.72 -10.67
N MET A 166 -7.25 16.40 -9.96
CA MET A 166 -5.92 16.92 -10.30
C MET A 166 -5.40 16.34 -11.61
N VAL A 167 -5.64 15.06 -11.86
CA VAL A 167 -5.22 14.40 -13.11
C VAL A 167 -6.06 14.89 -14.30
N GLU A 168 -7.36 15.13 -14.11
CA GLU A 168 -8.21 15.74 -15.13
C GLU A 168 -7.75 17.14 -15.54
N MET A 169 -7.29 17.95 -14.60
CA MET A 169 -6.73 19.28 -14.86
C MET A 169 -5.32 19.23 -15.48
N ASN A 170 -4.61 18.10 -15.31
CA ASN A 170 -3.20 17.94 -15.71
C ASN A 170 -2.99 16.63 -16.49
N VAL A 171 -3.74 16.42 -17.55
CA VAL A 171 -3.82 15.16 -18.30
C VAL A 171 -2.45 14.66 -18.74
N VAL A 172 -1.64 15.53 -19.36
CA VAL A 172 -0.31 15.17 -19.87
C VAL A 172 0.62 14.73 -18.74
N SER A 173 0.69 15.48 -17.65
CA SER A 173 1.52 15.14 -16.49
C SER A 173 1.05 13.86 -15.81
N GLY A 174 -0.27 13.67 -15.71
CA GLY A 174 -0.88 12.46 -15.14
C GLY A 174 -0.56 11.21 -15.98
N ALA A 175 -0.78 11.29 -17.28
CA ALA A 175 -0.48 10.21 -18.22
C ALA A 175 1.03 9.92 -18.26
N TYR A 176 1.86 10.93 -18.36
CA TYR A 176 3.31 10.77 -18.38
C TYR A 176 3.84 10.08 -17.11
N ASN A 177 3.45 10.57 -15.95
CA ASN A 177 3.88 9.95 -14.69
C ASN A 177 3.38 8.50 -14.56
N ASN A 178 2.10 8.25 -14.82
CA ASN A 178 1.49 6.94 -14.57
C ASN A 178 1.87 5.92 -15.66
N VAL A 179 1.84 6.30 -16.92
CA VAL A 179 2.08 5.36 -18.04
C VAL A 179 3.57 5.24 -18.34
N VAL A 180 4.25 6.37 -18.60
CA VAL A 180 5.69 6.34 -18.92
C VAL A 180 6.50 5.92 -17.71
N GLY A 181 6.12 6.36 -16.49
CA GLY A 181 6.73 5.89 -15.26
C GLY A 181 6.61 4.37 -15.09
N THR A 182 5.41 3.79 -15.30
CA THR A 182 5.22 2.33 -15.25
C THR A 182 6.00 1.61 -16.35
N PHE A 183 6.02 2.16 -17.57
CA PHE A 183 6.81 1.61 -18.67
C PHE A 183 8.31 1.55 -18.32
N ASN A 184 8.86 2.61 -17.75
CA ASN A 184 10.26 2.63 -17.32
C ASN A 184 10.54 1.58 -16.25
N VAL A 185 9.67 1.46 -15.24
CA VAL A 185 9.82 0.45 -14.18
C VAL A 185 9.77 -0.95 -14.75
N ALA A 186 8.82 -1.24 -15.65
CA ALA A 186 8.70 -2.53 -16.32
C ALA A 186 9.92 -2.85 -17.20
N LYS A 187 10.37 -1.87 -17.99
CA LYS A 187 11.55 -2.01 -18.83
C LYS A 187 12.83 -2.24 -18.04
N VAL A 188 13.01 -1.55 -16.92
CA VAL A 188 14.16 -1.75 -16.03
C VAL A 188 14.11 -3.14 -15.41
N ALA A 189 12.95 -3.59 -14.96
CA ALA A 189 12.77 -4.93 -14.40
C ALA A 189 13.11 -6.03 -15.42
N ASP A 190 12.65 -5.89 -16.65
CA ASP A 190 12.93 -6.80 -17.75
C ASP A 190 14.43 -6.85 -18.09
N VAL A 191 15.05 -5.70 -18.36
CA VAL A 191 16.47 -5.61 -18.77
C VAL A 191 17.43 -6.13 -17.69
N LEU A 192 17.08 -5.96 -16.41
CA LEU A 192 17.91 -6.37 -15.28
C LEU A 192 17.48 -7.72 -14.68
N ASN A 193 16.53 -8.43 -15.31
CA ASN A 193 16.00 -9.71 -14.86
C ASN A 193 15.55 -9.70 -13.39
N VAL A 194 14.82 -8.65 -12.98
CA VAL A 194 14.19 -8.59 -11.66
C VAL A 194 13.19 -9.73 -11.55
N GLU A 195 13.20 -10.49 -10.46
CA GLU A 195 12.35 -11.68 -10.35
C GLU A 195 10.87 -11.34 -10.38
N ASN A 196 10.46 -10.28 -9.63
CA ASN A 196 9.04 -9.94 -9.46
C ASN A 196 8.80 -8.45 -9.57
N LEU A 197 7.74 -8.06 -10.27
CA LEU A 197 7.19 -6.71 -10.28
C LEU A 197 5.70 -6.73 -9.99
N VAL A 198 5.28 -6.02 -8.95
CA VAL A 198 3.87 -5.88 -8.55
C VAL A 198 3.42 -4.44 -8.75
N LEU A 199 2.51 -4.21 -9.68
CA LEU A 199 1.88 -2.91 -9.89
C LEU A 199 0.68 -2.73 -8.95
N VAL A 200 0.71 -1.66 -8.18
CA VAL A 200 -0.47 -1.19 -7.44
C VAL A 200 -1.40 -0.48 -8.41
N SER A 201 -2.57 -1.07 -8.68
CA SER A 201 -3.61 -0.54 -9.54
C SER A 201 -4.89 -0.22 -8.75
N THR A 202 -5.98 0.09 -9.43
CA THR A 202 -7.24 0.55 -8.84
C THR A 202 -8.44 -0.08 -9.55
N ASP A 203 -9.57 -0.16 -8.86
CA ASP A 203 -10.88 -0.50 -9.44
C ASP A 203 -11.28 0.46 -10.58
N LYS A 204 -10.83 1.72 -10.54
CA LYS A 204 -11.09 2.76 -11.56
C LYS A 204 -10.40 2.49 -12.91
N ALA A 205 -9.47 1.52 -12.96
CA ALA A 205 -8.89 1.01 -14.20
C ALA A 205 -9.85 0.06 -14.97
N VAL A 206 -10.93 -0.40 -14.31
CA VAL A 206 -11.95 -1.25 -14.94
C VAL A 206 -12.99 -0.37 -15.59
N ARG A 207 -13.08 -0.42 -16.93
CA ARG A 207 -13.97 0.44 -17.73
C ARG A 207 -13.83 1.93 -17.32
N PRO A 208 -12.65 2.52 -17.50
CA PRO A 208 -12.33 3.83 -16.95
C PRO A 208 -13.25 4.92 -17.52
N THR A 209 -13.79 5.75 -16.64
CA THR A 209 -14.63 6.90 -16.97
C THR A 209 -13.91 8.25 -16.76
N ASN A 210 -12.62 8.20 -16.40
CA ASN A 210 -11.78 9.37 -16.12
C ASN A 210 -10.33 9.10 -16.54
N VAL A 211 -9.57 10.19 -16.73
CA VAL A 211 -8.17 10.12 -17.22
C VAL A 211 -7.27 9.36 -16.25
N MET A 212 -7.45 9.52 -14.94
CA MET A 212 -6.65 8.78 -13.95
C MET A 212 -6.89 7.28 -14.09
N GLY A 213 -8.13 6.82 -14.17
CA GLY A 213 -8.47 5.41 -14.39
C GLY A 213 -7.94 4.90 -15.74
N ALA A 214 -8.05 5.69 -16.82
CA ALA A 214 -7.52 5.35 -18.13
C ALA A 214 -5.99 5.22 -18.12
N SER A 215 -5.27 6.13 -17.45
CA SER A 215 -3.81 6.05 -17.29
C SER A 215 -3.39 4.80 -16.51
N LYS A 216 -4.11 4.41 -15.48
CA LYS A 216 -3.86 3.17 -14.73
C LYS A 216 -4.16 1.92 -15.56
N ARG A 217 -5.24 1.95 -16.37
CA ARG A 217 -5.52 0.86 -17.32
C ARG A 217 -4.42 0.72 -18.36
N MET A 218 -3.90 1.81 -18.90
CA MET A 218 -2.77 1.78 -19.81
C MET A 218 -1.51 1.20 -19.14
N SER A 219 -1.25 1.56 -17.88
CA SER A 219 -0.17 0.98 -17.07
C SER A 219 -0.30 -0.55 -16.93
N GLU A 220 -1.51 -1.06 -16.74
CA GLU A 220 -1.77 -2.50 -16.71
C GLU A 220 -1.48 -3.18 -18.05
N LEU A 221 -1.87 -2.55 -19.16
CA LEU A 221 -1.61 -3.06 -20.51
C LEU A 221 -0.10 -3.08 -20.82
N VAL A 222 0.67 -2.09 -20.34
CA VAL A 222 2.13 -2.10 -20.41
C VAL A 222 2.70 -3.33 -19.73
N LEU A 223 2.28 -3.65 -18.51
CA LEU A 223 2.75 -4.85 -17.82
C LEU A 223 2.37 -6.14 -18.56
N GLN A 224 1.15 -6.21 -19.10
CA GLN A 224 0.71 -7.36 -19.88
C GLN A 224 1.62 -7.58 -21.11
N ALA A 225 1.96 -6.51 -21.83
CA ALA A 225 2.84 -6.59 -22.98
C ALA A 225 4.26 -7.08 -22.62
N PHE A 226 4.80 -6.65 -21.48
CA PHE A 226 6.09 -7.15 -21.00
C PHE A 226 6.01 -8.60 -20.54
N SER A 227 4.93 -9.02 -19.89
CA SER A 227 4.78 -10.37 -19.35
C SER A 227 4.80 -11.48 -20.39
N GLU A 228 4.54 -11.16 -21.67
CA GLU A 228 4.55 -12.13 -22.76
C GLU A 228 5.96 -12.58 -23.16
N LYS A 229 6.98 -11.77 -22.91
CA LYS A 229 8.35 -11.98 -23.43
C LYS A 229 9.44 -11.93 -22.37
N SER A 230 9.13 -11.51 -21.17
CA SER A 230 10.08 -11.30 -20.09
C SER A 230 10.16 -12.49 -19.13
N ASN A 231 11.32 -12.69 -18.53
CA ASN A 231 11.49 -13.64 -17.41
C ASN A 231 11.00 -13.08 -16.08
N THR A 232 10.77 -11.77 -15.98
CA THR A 232 10.20 -11.13 -14.79
C THR A 232 8.75 -11.54 -14.60
N CYS A 233 8.38 -11.94 -13.38
CA CYS A 233 6.98 -12.19 -13.02
C CYS A 233 6.26 -10.86 -12.81
N PHE A 234 5.51 -10.41 -13.83
CA PHE A 234 4.68 -9.21 -13.74
C PHE A 234 3.31 -9.55 -13.17
N SER A 235 2.92 -8.82 -12.13
CA SER A 235 1.61 -8.96 -11.53
C SER A 235 1.02 -7.59 -11.19
N MET A 236 -0.31 -7.53 -11.04
CA MET A 236 -1.00 -6.31 -10.65
C MET A 236 -2.07 -6.60 -9.62
N VAL A 237 -2.27 -5.66 -8.70
CA VAL A 237 -3.34 -5.73 -7.71
C VAL A 237 -4.27 -4.53 -7.89
N ARG A 238 -5.58 -4.78 -7.92
CA ARG A 238 -6.62 -3.75 -7.96
C ARG A 238 -7.34 -3.72 -6.63
N PHE A 239 -7.50 -2.54 -6.07
CA PHE A 239 -8.36 -2.35 -4.90
C PHE A 239 -9.13 -1.03 -5.02
N GLY A 240 -10.22 -0.93 -4.29
CA GLY A 240 -11.04 0.27 -4.24
C GLY A 240 -10.45 1.35 -3.35
N ASN A 241 -11.31 2.18 -2.75
CA ASN A 241 -10.86 3.22 -1.85
C ASN A 241 -10.29 2.61 -0.57
N VAL A 242 -9.09 3.04 -0.22
CA VAL A 242 -8.43 2.70 1.03
C VAL A 242 -8.76 3.80 2.04
N LEU A 243 -9.34 3.40 3.14
CA LEU A 243 -9.67 4.31 4.24
C LEU A 243 -8.40 4.89 4.82
N ASP A 244 -8.50 6.12 5.33
CA ASP A 244 -7.37 6.85 5.91
C ASP A 244 -6.19 7.08 4.94
N SER A 245 -6.42 6.94 3.64
CA SER A 245 -5.40 7.31 2.65
C SER A 245 -5.53 8.79 2.31
N ALA A 246 -4.41 9.50 2.17
CA ALA A 246 -4.36 10.92 1.92
C ALA A 246 -5.29 11.33 0.75
N GLY A 247 -6.27 12.21 1.04
CA GLY A 247 -7.25 12.70 0.07
C GLY A 247 -8.32 11.68 -0.36
N SER A 248 -8.52 10.60 0.39
CA SER A 248 -9.71 9.74 0.27
C SER A 248 -10.76 10.20 1.27
N VAL A 249 -12.00 10.41 0.81
CA VAL A 249 -13.16 10.77 1.64
C VAL A 249 -13.81 9.51 2.16
#